data_3b130c12badf092b6e4795b9f770885e
#
_entry.id   3b130c12badf092b6e4795b9f770885e
#
_cell.length_a   1.000
_cell.length_b   1.000
_cell.length_c   1.000
_cell.angle_alpha   90.00
_cell.angle_beta   90.00
_cell.angle_gamma   90.00
#
_symmetry.space_group_name_H-M   'P 1'
#
loop_
_entity.id
_entity.type
_entity.pdbx_description
1 polymer ?
#
loop_
_entity_poly.entity_id
_entity_poly.type
_entity_poly.pdbx_seq_one_letter_code
_entity_poly.pdbx_strand_id
1 'polypeptide(L)'
;EPYRRQRQMCIRDRFCIVLILPVSGFVMYALWGKTGKNNKLQKKCLDKIVAGKKYLCQDKEVLEDFCEKHPVTSRMSRYMSNEGYPIWKNNEVKYYKMGEDAFEDIFIDLEKAEKFILIDFFIVAEGAIWDRLHEILVRKIAEGVNVKFMYDDWGAMFRTGKDFARNLQREGFQVQIFNPIHKYTDKLFMNFRSHQKIIVIDGNIGYTGGFNIADEYANLVERFGVWKDTGIRLEGDAVWGLTVIFLQMWNVSVSYTHLRAHETLR
;
A
#
# COMPACT_ATOMS: atom_id res chain seq x y z
N GLU A 1 -17.26 -15.88 11.25
CA GLU A 1 -18.59 -15.26 11.30
C GLU A 1 -18.62 -13.75 10.96
N PRO A 2 -17.71 -12.86 11.41
CA PRO A 2 -17.76 -11.43 11.01
C PRO A 2 -17.68 -11.21 9.51
N TYR A 3 -16.89 -12.00 8.81
CA TYR A 3 -16.70 -11.92 7.35
C TYR A 3 -17.97 -12.32 6.56
N ARG A 4 -18.74 -13.28 7.05
CA ARG A 4 -20.06 -13.64 6.48
C ARG A 4 -21.08 -12.53 6.66
N ARG A 5 -21.13 -11.89 7.85
CA ARG A 5 -22.07 -10.79 8.14
C ARG A 5 -21.75 -9.56 7.30
N GLN A 6 -20.49 -9.18 7.17
CA GLN A 6 -20.08 -8.05 6.34
C GLN A 6 -20.39 -8.29 4.85
N ARG A 7 -20.19 -9.51 4.35
CA ARG A 7 -20.56 -9.90 2.99
C ARG A 7 -22.06 -9.87 2.75
N GLN A 8 -22.87 -10.27 3.74
CA GLN A 8 -24.33 -10.20 3.68
C GLN A 8 -24.84 -8.76 3.73
N MET A 9 -24.23 -7.87 4.52
CA MET A 9 -24.54 -6.43 4.52
C MET A 9 -24.29 -5.81 3.14
N CYS A 10 -23.13 -6.01 2.57
CA CYS A 10 -22.82 -5.49 1.23
C CYS A 10 -23.78 -6.01 0.13
N ILE A 11 -24.27 -7.24 0.25
CA ILE A 11 -25.28 -7.80 -0.68
C ILE A 11 -26.63 -7.13 -0.46
N ARG A 12 -27.07 -6.96 0.79
CA ARG A 12 -28.33 -6.28 1.14
C ARG A 12 -28.35 -4.83 0.64
N ASP A 13 -27.29 -4.07 0.90
CA ASP A 13 -27.20 -2.67 0.47
C ASP A 13 -27.29 -2.53 -1.05
N ARG A 14 -26.64 -3.42 -1.78
CA ARG A 14 -26.74 -3.48 -3.26
C ARG A 14 -28.14 -3.83 -3.74
N PHE A 15 -28.83 -4.76 -3.07
CA PHE A 15 -30.21 -5.09 -3.36
C PHE A 15 -31.16 -3.91 -3.08
N CYS A 16 -30.98 -3.19 -1.97
CA CYS A 16 -31.75 -2.01 -1.65
C CYS A 16 -31.60 -0.91 -2.71
N ILE A 17 -30.38 -0.66 -3.19
CA ILE A 17 -30.15 0.31 -4.26
C ILE A 17 -30.85 -0.10 -5.57
N VAL A 18 -30.81 -1.38 -5.93
CA VAL A 18 -31.50 -1.89 -7.14
C VAL A 18 -33.02 -1.83 -7.00
N LEU A 19 -33.57 -2.03 -5.79
CA LEU A 19 -35.01 -1.94 -5.52
C LEU A 19 -35.52 -0.50 -5.53
N ILE A 20 -34.75 0.44 -4.98
CA ILE A 20 -35.13 1.87 -4.91
C ILE A 20 -34.94 2.56 -6.28
N LEU A 21 -33.90 2.20 -7.01
CA LEU A 21 -33.53 2.75 -8.31
C LEU A 21 -33.31 1.62 -9.33
N PRO A 22 -34.39 0.98 -9.84
CA PRO A 22 -34.29 -0.29 -10.59
C PRO A 22 -33.38 -0.19 -11.82
N VAL A 23 -33.51 0.84 -12.62
CA VAL A 23 -32.71 1.00 -13.86
C VAL A 23 -31.30 1.44 -13.56
N SER A 24 -31.13 2.53 -12.82
CA SER A 24 -29.80 3.06 -12.47
C SER A 24 -29.05 2.14 -11.49
N GLY A 25 -29.76 1.54 -10.53
CA GLY A 25 -29.20 0.55 -9.62
C GLY A 25 -28.74 -0.72 -10.35
N PHE A 26 -29.47 -1.21 -11.36
CA PHE A 26 -29.04 -2.33 -12.18
C PHE A 26 -27.81 -1.97 -13.02
N VAL A 27 -27.79 -0.79 -13.63
CA VAL A 27 -26.61 -0.29 -14.37
C VAL A 27 -25.40 -0.19 -13.44
N MET A 28 -25.57 0.41 -12.26
CA MET A 28 -24.50 0.48 -11.23
C MET A 28 -24.05 -0.93 -10.80
N TYR A 29 -24.98 -1.85 -10.59
CA TYR A 29 -24.65 -3.24 -10.27
C TYR A 29 -23.89 -3.93 -11.40
N ALA A 30 -24.31 -3.73 -12.65
CA ALA A 30 -23.65 -4.32 -13.82
C ALA A 30 -22.21 -3.77 -14.02
N LEU A 31 -22.02 -2.47 -13.77
CA LEU A 31 -20.72 -1.80 -13.90
C LEU A 31 -19.78 -2.07 -12.70
N TRP A 32 -20.29 -2.06 -11.46
CA TRP A 32 -19.49 -2.11 -10.25
C TRP A 32 -19.74 -3.30 -9.32
N GLY A 33 -20.87 -3.99 -9.50
CA GLY A 33 -21.28 -5.09 -8.61
C GLY A 33 -20.61 -6.43 -8.91
N LYS A 34 -20.15 -6.64 -10.13
CA LYS A 34 -19.44 -7.87 -10.49
C LYS A 34 -17.96 -7.74 -10.16
N THR A 35 -17.54 -8.28 -9.01
CA THR A 35 -16.15 -8.65 -8.78
C THR A 35 -15.82 -9.80 -9.74
N GLY A 36 -15.42 -9.47 -10.96
CA GLY A 36 -15.13 -10.46 -11.97
C GLY A 36 -13.97 -11.35 -11.52
N LYS A 37 -14.22 -12.65 -11.33
CA LYS A 37 -13.20 -13.68 -11.08
C LYS A 37 -12.10 -13.72 -12.17
N ASN A 38 -12.27 -12.97 -13.26
CA ASN A 38 -11.38 -12.92 -14.43
C ASN A 38 -10.70 -11.56 -14.63
N ASN A 39 -10.55 -10.74 -13.57
CA ASN A 39 -9.78 -9.51 -13.69
C ASN A 39 -8.30 -9.86 -13.88
N LYS A 40 -7.75 -9.55 -15.05
CA LYS A 40 -6.33 -9.79 -15.39
C LYS A 40 -5.38 -9.18 -14.34
N LEU A 41 -5.70 -7.99 -13.83
CA LEU A 41 -4.89 -7.33 -12.81
C LEU A 41 -4.94 -8.08 -11.47
N GLN A 42 -6.13 -8.50 -11.02
CA GLN A 42 -6.31 -9.27 -9.80
C GLN A 42 -5.57 -10.62 -9.86
N LYS A 43 -5.70 -11.33 -10.99
CA LYS A 43 -4.98 -12.58 -11.20
C LYS A 43 -3.47 -12.37 -11.11
N LYS A 44 -2.96 -11.32 -11.75
CA LYS A 44 -1.56 -10.98 -11.75
C LYS A 44 -1.04 -10.60 -10.36
N CYS A 45 -1.82 -9.82 -9.58
CA CYS A 45 -1.49 -9.55 -8.19
C CYS A 45 -1.39 -10.86 -7.39
N LEU A 46 -2.37 -11.75 -7.54
CA LEU A 46 -2.37 -13.04 -6.87
C LEU A 46 -1.15 -13.88 -7.27
N ASP A 47 -0.83 -13.96 -8.56
CA ASP A 47 0.35 -14.69 -9.05
C ASP A 47 1.66 -14.13 -8.46
N LYS A 48 1.78 -12.79 -8.33
CA LYS A 48 2.95 -12.16 -7.72
C LYS A 48 3.02 -12.36 -6.21
N ILE A 49 1.87 -12.31 -5.52
CA ILE A 49 1.78 -12.61 -4.08
C ILE A 49 2.20 -14.06 -3.82
N VAL A 50 1.66 -15.01 -4.58
CA VAL A 50 2.03 -16.43 -4.46
C VAL A 50 3.51 -16.65 -4.76
N ALA A 51 4.02 -16.06 -5.84
CA ALA A 51 5.45 -16.15 -6.19
C ALA A 51 6.38 -15.52 -5.14
N GLY A 52 5.90 -14.50 -4.41
CA GLY A 52 6.66 -13.83 -3.35
C GLY A 52 6.70 -14.61 -2.03
N LYS A 53 5.75 -15.53 -1.78
CA LYS A 53 5.72 -16.33 -0.54
C LYS A 53 7.04 -17.11 -0.30
N LYS A 54 7.74 -17.51 -1.35
CA LYS A 54 9.04 -18.19 -1.23
C LYS A 54 10.14 -17.36 -0.55
N TYR A 55 9.98 -16.03 -0.49
CA TYR A 55 10.90 -15.13 0.19
C TYR A 55 10.51 -14.86 1.65
N LEU A 56 9.34 -15.33 2.08
CA LEU A 56 8.79 -15.19 3.43
C LEU A 56 8.86 -16.54 4.14
N CYS A 57 10.07 -17.08 4.28
CA CYS A 57 10.30 -18.34 4.95
C CYS A 57 10.24 -18.16 6.47
N GLN A 58 9.48 -19.04 7.15
CA GLN A 58 9.46 -19.10 8.61
C GLN A 58 10.68 -19.86 9.12
N ASP A 59 11.45 -19.24 9.99
CA ASP A 59 12.41 -19.92 10.85
C ASP A 59 11.64 -20.73 11.92
N LYS A 60 11.81 -22.04 11.90
CA LYS A 60 11.08 -22.94 12.81
C LYS A 60 11.47 -22.75 14.27
N GLU A 61 12.74 -22.50 14.56
CA GLU A 61 13.22 -22.30 15.92
C GLU A 61 12.63 -21.01 16.51
N VAL A 62 12.55 -19.93 15.70
CA VAL A 62 11.93 -18.66 16.10
C VAL A 62 10.46 -18.84 16.39
N LEU A 63 9.73 -19.61 15.57
CA LEU A 63 8.30 -19.84 15.77
C LEU A 63 8.06 -20.69 17.05
N GLU A 64 8.82 -21.73 17.26
CA GLU A 64 8.66 -22.60 18.45
C GLU A 64 9.00 -21.81 19.73
N ASP A 65 10.15 -21.12 19.78
CA ASP A 65 10.54 -20.27 20.93
C ASP A 65 9.45 -19.21 21.24
N PHE A 66 8.90 -18.57 20.19
CA PHE A 66 7.82 -17.60 20.38
C PHE A 66 6.56 -18.28 20.94
N CYS A 67 6.18 -19.45 20.42
CA CYS A 67 4.99 -20.17 20.86
C CYS A 67 5.11 -20.68 22.31
N GLU A 68 6.29 -21.08 22.74
CA GLU A 68 6.56 -21.49 24.11
C GLU A 68 6.46 -20.28 25.07
N LYS A 69 7.04 -19.14 24.71
CA LYS A 69 6.99 -17.91 25.51
C LYS A 69 5.61 -17.25 25.56
N HIS A 70 4.81 -17.44 24.50
CA HIS A 70 3.51 -16.79 24.32
C HIS A 70 2.39 -17.78 23.98
N PRO A 71 2.01 -18.70 24.90
CA PRO A 71 1.06 -19.78 24.63
C PRO A 71 -0.33 -19.28 24.20
N VAL A 72 -0.77 -18.11 24.70
CA VAL A 72 -2.08 -17.52 24.32
C VAL A 72 -2.15 -17.16 22.85
N THR A 73 -1.07 -16.67 22.26
CA THR A 73 -1.01 -16.23 20.85
C THR A 73 -0.46 -17.30 19.92
N SER A 74 0.03 -18.43 20.45
CA SER A 74 0.70 -19.50 19.68
C SER A 74 -0.13 -20.04 18.53
N ARG A 75 -1.44 -20.26 18.75
CA ARG A 75 -2.36 -20.73 17.71
C ARG A 75 -2.48 -19.75 16.53
N MET A 76 -2.55 -18.46 16.82
CA MET A 76 -2.61 -17.41 15.80
C MET A 76 -1.28 -17.32 15.05
N SER A 77 -0.17 -17.37 15.77
CA SER A 77 1.18 -17.30 15.18
C SER A 77 1.46 -18.44 14.23
N ARG A 78 1.10 -19.69 14.62
CA ARG A 78 1.20 -20.87 13.74
C ARG A 78 0.31 -20.73 12.51
N TYR A 79 -0.91 -20.22 12.66
CA TYR A 79 -1.82 -19.98 11.54
C TYR A 79 -1.22 -18.95 10.56
N MET A 80 -0.74 -17.82 11.06
CA MET A 80 -0.13 -16.77 10.24
C MET A 80 1.12 -17.29 9.51
N SER A 81 1.97 -18.03 10.20
CA SER A 81 3.16 -18.67 9.60
C SER A 81 2.78 -19.62 8.47
N ASN A 82 1.75 -20.46 8.65
CA ASN A 82 1.27 -21.38 7.61
C ASN A 82 0.70 -20.65 6.39
N GLU A 83 0.11 -19.47 6.60
CA GLU A 83 -0.39 -18.61 5.51
C GLU A 83 0.72 -17.82 4.80
N GLY A 84 1.98 -17.96 5.25
CA GLY A 84 3.15 -17.30 4.67
C GLY A 84 3.44 -15.92 5.25
N TYR A 85 3.04 -15.69 6.50
CA TYR A 85 3.36 -14.51 7.29
C TYR A 85 4.23 -14.92 8.49
N PRO A 86 5.56 -14.95 8.33
CA PRO A 86 6.47 -15.46 9.36
C PRO A 86 6.53 -14.57 10.60
N ILE A 87 6.88 -15.19 11.72
CA ILE A 87 7.27 -14.52 12.94
C ILE A 87 8.75 -14.16 12.84
N TRP A 88 9.07 -12.93 13.15
CA TRP A 88 10.41 -12.38 13.08
C TRP A 88 10.97 -12.12 14.49
N LYS A 89 12.28 -12.31 14.67
CA LYS A 89 13.03 -11.91 15.85
C LYS A 89 13.89 -10.68 15.55
N ASN A 90 14.59 -10.18 16.54
CA ASN A 90 15.54 -9.05 16.44
C ASN A 90 14.88 -7.78 15.88
N ASN A 91 13.70 -7.45 16.41
CA ASN A 91 12.99 -6.27 15.96
C ASN A 91 12.80 -5.28 17.09
N GLU A 92 12.97 -4.01 16.77
CA GLU A 92 12.47 -2.90 17.58
C GLU A 92 11.16 -2.38 16.96
N VAL A 93 10.16 -2.13 17.81
CA VAL A 93 8.83 -1.69 17.37
C VAL A 93 8.44 -0.43 18.14
N LYS A 94 8.19 0.66 17.43
CA LYS A 94 7.63 1.89 17.99
C LYS A 94 6.21 2.08 17.47
N TYR A 95 5.25 2.25 18.39
CA TYR A 95 3.86 2.51 18.06
C TYR A 95 3.55 4.00 18.13
N TYR A 96 2.85 4.52 17.15
CA TYR A 96 2.36 5.89 17.08
C TYR A 96 0.84 5.93 17.25
N LYS A 97 0.38 6.78 18.15
CA LYS A 97 -1.06 7.01 18.37
C LYS A 97 -1.66 7.96 17.34
N MET A 98 -0.81 8.82 16.76
CA MET A 98 -1.18 9.89 15.83
C MET A 98 -0.20 9.92 14.66
N GLY A 99 -0.68 10.39 13.49
CA GLY A 99 0.13 10.47 12.28
C GLY A 99 1.24 11.52 12.35
N GLU A 100 0.99 12.63 13.03
CA GLU A 100 1.97 13.70 13.21
C GLU A 100 3.27 13.21 13.85
N ASP A 101 3.18 12.41 14.92
CA ASP A 101 4.36 11.84 15.58
C ASP A 101 5.12 10.86 14.65
N ALA A 102 4.38 10.14 13.80
CA ALA A 102 4.98 9.21 12.84
C ALA A 102 5.74 9.95 11.74
N PHE A 103 5.19 11.06 11.22
CA PHE A 103 5.84 11.82 10.15
C PHE A 103 7.16 12.45 10.60
N GLU A 104 7.26 12.94 11.83
CA GLU A 104 8.52 13.49 12.33
C GLU A 104 9.64 12.42 12.34
N ASP A 105 9.35 11.22 12.85
CA ASP A 105 10.34 10.13 12.82
C ASP A 105 10.63 9.66 11.39
N ILE A 106 9.62 9.60 10.51
CA ILE A 106 9.80 9.25 9.08
C ILE A 106 10.80 10.22 8.43
N PHE A 107 10.65 11.52 8.63
CA PHE A 107 11.57 12.50 8.05
C PHE A 107 13.00 12.32 8.58
N ILE A 108 13.15 12.10 9.88
CA ILE A 108 14.47 11.85 10.51
C ILE A 108 15.13 10.59 9.95
N ASP A 109 14.37 9.51 9.76
CA ASP A 109 14.95 8.26 9.28
C ASP A 109 15.21 8.29 7.75
N LEU A 110 14.40 9.00 6.96
CA LEU A 110 14.67 9.21 5.54
C LEU A 110 15.98 9.96 5.30
N GLU A 111 16.34 10.92 6.15
CA GLU A 111 17.63 11.62 6.07
C GLU A 111 18.84 10.68 6.23
N LYS A 112 18.68 9.57 6.92
CA LYS A 112 19.72 8.57 7.15
C LYS A 112 19.87 7.54 6.05
N ALA A 113 18.97 7.56 5.06
CA ALA A 113 18.98 6.59 3.95
C ALA A 113 20.29 6.66 3.15
N GLU A 114 20.89 5.50 2.87
CA GLU A 114 22.17 5.38 2.17
C GLU A 114 22.06 4.62 0.82
N LYS A 115 21.11 3.69 0.71
CA LYS A 115 21.01 2.75 -0.43
C LYS A 115 19.74 2.91 -1.22
N PHE A 116 18.59 2.71 -0.55
CA PHE A 116 17.30 2.80 -1.22
C PHE A 116 16.16 3.17 -0.28
N ILE A 117 15.14 3.80 -0.86
CA ILE A 117 13.86 4.11 -0.22
C ILE A 117 12.73 3.55 -1.08
N LEU A 118 11.80 2.80 -0.46
CA LEU A 118 10.61 2.25 -1.09
C LEU A 118 9.39 2.87 -0.44
N ILE A 119 8.50 3.46 -1.25
CA ILE A 119 7.29 4.14 -0.78
C ILE A 119 6.08 3.66 -1.57
N ASP A 120 5.04 3.15 -0.88
CA ASP A 120 3.73 2.79 -1.45
C ASP A 120 2.61 3.38 -0.61
N PHE A 121 1.81 4.28 -1.20
CA PHE A 121 0.69 4.91 -0.51
C PHE A 121 -0.57 4.93 -1.37
N PHE A 122 -1.73 4.81 -0.70
CA PHE A 122 -3.02 4.95 -1.38
C PHE A 122 -3.29 6.42 -1.74
N ILE A 123 -3.21 7.33 -0.77
CA ILE A 123 -3.40 8.76 -1.00
C ILE A 123 -2.03 9.46 -0.94
N VAL A 124 -1.79 10.27 -1.96
CA VAL A 124 -0.74 11.29 -1.98
C VAL A 124 -1.41 12.61 -2.34
N ALA A 125 -1.18 13.64 -1.54
CA ALA A 125 -1.70 14.98 -1.76
C ALA A 125 -0.57 16.01 -1.67
N GLU A 126 -0.53 16.96 -2.61
CA GLU A 126 0.35 18.12 -2.51
C GLU A 126 -0.04 18.94 -1.28
N GLY A 127 0.93 19.37 -0.49
CA GLY A 127 0.79 20.07 0.78
C GLY A 127 2.06 20.00 1.61
N ALA A 128 2.03 20.49 2.85
CA ALA A 128 3.23 20.66 3.68
C ALA A 128 3.94 19.31 3.99
N ILE A 129 3.19 18.24 4.24
CA ILE A 129 3.75 16.89 4.45
C ILE A 129 4.46 16.41 3.19
N TRP A 130 3.81 16.58 2.02
CA TRP A 130 4.39 16.19 0.75
C TRP A 130 5.63 17.02 0.43
N ASP A 131 5.57 18.33 0.59
CA ASP A 131 6.67 19.24 0.24
C ASP A 131 7.94 18.89 1.04
N ARG A 132 7.81 18.67 2.35
CA ARG A 132 8.92 18.25 3.20
C ARG A 132 9.46 16.86 2.81
N LEU A 133 8.57 15.91 2.55
CA LEU A 133 8.94 14.57 2.09
C LEU A 133 9.70 14.65 0.75
N HIS A 134 9.15 15.38 -0.21
CA HIS A 134 9.71 15.55 -1.55
C HIS A 134 11.11 16.17 -1.50
N GLU A 135 11.29 17.25 -0.72
CA GLU A 135 12.60 17.89 -0.54
C GLU A 135 13.67 16.91 -0.05
N ILE A 136 13.35 16.09 0.95
CA ILE A 136 14.26 15.06 1.47
C ILE A 136 14.57 14.04 0.37
N LEU A 137 13.56 13.53 -0.32
CA LEU A 137 13.74 12.48 -1.33
C LEU A 137 14.56 12.96 -2.54
N VAL A 138 14.34 14.21 -2.99
CA VAL A 138 15.16 14.81 -4.07
C VAL A 138 16.63 14.92 -3.66
N ARG A 139 16.89 15.38 -2.43
CA ARG A 139 18.26 15.43 -1.90
C ARG A 139 18.90 14.05 -1.83
N LYS A 140 18.15 13.03 -1.36
CA LYS A 140 18.63 11.64 -1.29
C LYS A 140 18.92 11.05 -2.67
N ILE A 141 18.11 11.36 -3.68
CA ILE A 141 18.39 10.97 -5.07
C ILE A 141 19.70 11.61 -5.56
N ALA A 142 19.93 12.90 -5.26
CA ALA A 142 21.19 13.57 -5.63
C ALA A 142 22.41 12.96 -4.92
N GLU A 143 22.22 12.38 -3.73
CA GLU A 143 23.23 11.61 -2.99
C GLU A 143 23.44 10.17 -3.53
N GLY A 144 22.65 9.74 -4.52
CA GLY A 144 22.73 8.43 -5.15
C GLY A 144 21.80 7.35 -4.56
N VAL A 145 20.91 7.71 -3.65
CA VAL A 145 19.91 6.80 -3.08
C VAL A 145 18.84 6.45 -4.12
N ASN A 146 18.53 5.16 -4.27
CA ASN A 146 17.51 4.69 -5.19
C ASN A 146 16.10 4.85 -4.60
N VAL A 147 15.28 5.74 -5.14
CA VAL A 147 13.93 5.99 -4.64
C VAL A 147 12.89 5.38 -5.57
N LYS A 148 12.13 4.39 -5.05
CA LYS A 148 10.96 3.80 -5.71
C LYS A 148 9.68 4.32 -5.06
N PHE A 149 8.88 5.03 -5.83
CA PHE A 149 7.66 5.67 -5.38
C PHE A 149 6.46 5.09 -6.12
N MET A 150 5.52 4.50 -5.37
CA MET A 150 4.28 3.96 -5.91
C MET A 150 3.08 4.59 -5.20
N TYR A 151 2.04 4.88 -5.96
CA TYR A 151 0.78 5.36 -5.41
C TYR A 151 -0.42 4.87 -6.22
N ASP A 152 -1.60 4.85 -5.60
CA ASP A 152 -2.84 4.50 -6.27
C ASP A 152 -3.44 5.72 -7.00
N ASP A 153 -3.81 5.54 -8.26
CA ASP A 153 -4.34 6.63 -9.09
C ASP A 153 -5.64 7.22 -8.55
N TRP A 154 -6.50 6.39 -7.96
CA TRP A 154 -7.77 6.87 -7.38
C TRP A 154 -7.55 7.74 -6.14
N GLY A 155 -6.63 7.34 -5.27
CA GLY A 155 -6.33 8.07 -4.05
C GLY A 155 -5.68 9.43 -4.31
N ALA A 156 -4.91 9.56 -5.41
CA ALA A 156 -4.20 10.77 -5.79
C ALA A 156 -4.96 11.66 -6.81
N MET A 157 -6.02 11.14 -7.46
CA MET A 157 -6.62 11.69 -8.68
C MET A 157 -7.01 13.18 -8.64
N PHE A 158 -7.46 13.69 -7.50
CA PHE A 158 -7.85 15.11 -7.35
C PHE A 158 -6.97 15.85 -6.33
N ARG A 159 -5.81 15.28 -6.02
CA ARG A 159 -4.92 15.75 -4.96
C ARG A 159 -3.51 16.05 -5.45
N THR A 160 -3.19 15.60 -6.66
CA THR A 160 -1.91 15.86 -7.32
C THR A 160 -2.14 16.48 -8.69
N GLY A 161 -1.15 17.24 -9.17
CA GLY A 161 -1.17 17.81 -10.50
C GLY A 161 -1.14 16.77 -11.62
N LYS A 162 -1.64 17.12 -12.81
CA LYS A 162 -1.71 16.19 -13.97
C LYS A 162 -0.35 15.60 -14.37
N ASP A 163 0.72 16.35 -14.15
CA ASP A 163 2.09 15.97 -14.52
C ASP A 163 2.91 15.44 -13.34
N PHE A 164 2.28 15.21 -12.18
CA PHE A 164 2.93 14.81 -10.94
C PHE A 164 3.92 13.66 -11.13
N ALA A 165 3.48 12.51 -11.64
CA ALA A 165 4.38 11.36 -11.89
C ALA A 165 5.50 11.69 -12.87
N ARG A 166 5.21 12.47 -13.92
CA ARG A 166 6.20 12.85 -14.94
C ARG A 166 7.27 13.78 -14.36
N ASN A 167 6.88 14.70 -13.51
CA ASN A 167 7.79 15.60 -12.84
C ASN A 167 8.72 14.82 -11.91
N LEU A 168 8.19 13.94 -11.08
CA LEU A 168 9.00 13.07 -10.22
C LEU A 168 9.99 12.20 -11.02
N GLN A 169 9.58 11.67 -12.18
CA GLN A 169 10.48 10.91 -13.03
C GLN A 169 11.64 11.75 -13.58
N ARG A 170 11.40 13.04 -13.90
CA ARG A 170 12.44 13.98 -14.33
C ARG A 170 13.43 14.31 -13.22
N GLU A 171 12.97 14.25 -11.97
CA GLU A 171 13.78 14.48 -10.76
C GLU A 171 14.55 13.22 -10.33
N GLY A 172 14.42 12.10 -11.07
CA GLY A 172 15.17 10.87 -10.84
C GLY A 172 14.44 9.79 -10.04
N PHE A 173 13.19 10.02 -9.64
CA PHE A 173 12.38 8.97 -8.99
C PHE A 173 12.04 7.84 -9.95
N GLN A 174 12.05 6.62 -9.45
CA GLN A 174 11.38 5.50 -10.12
C GLN A 174 9.91 5.49 -9.70
N VAL A 175 9.01 5.94 -10.57
CA VAL A 175 7.58 6.11 -10.24
C VAL A 175 6.74 5.04 -10.90
N GLN A 176 5.80 4.45 -10.14
CA GLN A 176 4.75 3.59 -10.65
C GLN A 176 3.38 4.05 -10.14
N ILE A 177 2.39 4.10 -11.02
CA ILE A 177 1.00 4.38 -10.69
C ILE A 177 0.25 3.06 -10.65
N PHE A 178 -0.33 2.73 -9.49
CA PHE A 178 -1.14 1.53 -9.38
C PHE A 178 -2.53 1.75 -9.98
N ASN A 179 -2.94 0.86 -10.87
CA ASN A 179 -4.25 0.81 -11.52
C ASN A 179 -4.75 2.18 -12.06
N PRO A 180 -4.06 2.79 -13.05
CA PRO A 180 -4.41 4.09 -13.60
C PRO A 180 -5.80 4.12 -14.22
N ILE A 181 -6.66 5.08 -13.84
CA ILE A 181 -8.07 5.14 -14.23
C ILE A 181 -8.25 5.62 -15.67
N HIS A 182 -7.50 6.64 -16.07
CA HIS A 182 -7.62 7.26 -17.40
C HIS A 182 -7.28 6.33 -18.57
N LYS A 183 -6.70 5.16 -18.28
CA LYS A 183 -6.35 4.15 -19.28
C LYS A 183 -7.46 3.10 -19.51
N TYR A 184 -8.61 3.20 -18.82
CA TYR A 184 -9.66 2.19 -18.81
C TYR A 184 -11.03 2.79 -19.09
N THR A 185 -11.25 3.28 -20.31
CA THR A 185 -12.55 3.76 -20.72
C THR A 185 -13.60 2.66 -20.86
N ASP A 186 -13.16 1.42 -21.09
CA ASP A 186 -14.01 0.27 -21.40
C ASP A 186 -14.21 -0.72 -20.22
N LYS A 187 -13.44 -0.61 -19.11
CA LYS A 187 -13.59 -1.48 -17.93
C LYS A 187 -13.28 -0.72 -16.65
N LEU A 188 -14.32 -0.14 -16.06
CA LEU A 188 -14.26 0.55 -14.76
C LEU A 188 -13.97 -0.41 -13.60
N PHE A 189 -12.73 -0.87 -13.47
CA PHE A 189 -12.28 -1.64 -12.30
C PHE A 189 -11.96 -0.73 -11.11
N MET A 190 -12.96 0.06 -10.69
CA MET A 190 -12.79 1.04 -9.62
C MET A 190 -12.51 0.40 -8.24
N ASN A 191 -12.87 -0.87 -8.06
CA ASN A 191 -12.81 -1.55 -6.76
C ASN A 191 -11.47 -2.24 -6.46
N PHE A 192 -10.53 -2.30 -7.41
CA PHE A 192 -9.25 -2.96 -7.21
C PHE A 192 -8.17 -1.89 -7.01
N ARG A 193 -7.88 -1.56 -5.75
CA ARG A 193 -6.99 -0.48 -5.35
C ARG A 193 -5.90 -0.97 -4.41
N SER A 194 -4.71 -0.35 -4.46
CA SER A 194 -3.69 -0.54 -3.43
C SER A 194 -4.02 0.37 -2.24
N HIS A 195 -4.44 -0.22 -1.13
CA HIS A 195 -4.71 0.54 0.09
C HIS A 195 -3.55 0.44 1.09
N GLN A 196 -2.36 0.12 0.61
CA GLN A 196 -1.15 -0.02 1.43
C GLN A 196 -0.60 1.36 1.81
N LYS A 197 0.11 1.42 2.92
CA LYS A 197 0.92 2.55 3.36
C LYS A 197 2.20 1.94 3.89
N ILE A 198 3.24 2.00 3.09
CA ILE A 198 4.53 1.35 3.38
C ILE A 198 5.64 2.32 3.04
N ILE A 199 6.57 2.50 3.97
CA ILE A 199 7.89 3.07 3.71
C ILE A 199 8.92 2.04 4.16
N VAL A 200 9.93 1.79 3.35
CA VAL A 200 11.10 0.97 3.70
C VAL A 200 12.35 1.77 3.39
N ILE A 201 13.26 1.84 4.33
CA ILE A 201 14.53 2.55 4.24
C ILE A 201 15.64 1.51 4.42
N ASP A 202 16.47 1.34 3.41
CA ASP A 202 17.64 0.45 3.35
C ASP A 202 17.36 -1.01 3.76
N GLY A 203 16.09 -1.41 3.80
CA GLY A 203 15.66 -2.74 4.20
C GLY A 203 15.74 -3.02 5.70
N ASN A 204 16.11 -2.05 6.51
CA ASN A 204 16.25 -2.19 7.96
C ASN A 204 15.24 -1.38 8.77
N ILE A 205 14.74 -0.26 8.24
CA ILE A 205 13.70 0.54 8.87
C ILE A 205 12.45 0.49 7.99
N GLY A 206 11.29 0.27 8.61
CA GLY A 206 10.00 0.21 7.90
C GLY A 206 8.89 0.88 8.67
N TYR A 207 7.99 1.53 7.94
CA TYR A 207 6.79 2.17 8.47
C TYR A 207 5.54 1.61 7.79
N THR A 208 4.50 1.38 8.58
CA THR A 208 3.16 1.09 8.06
C THR A 208 2.10 1.58 9.04
N GLY A 209 0.88 1.81 8.54
CA GLY A 209 -0.20 2.33 9.39
C GLY A 209 -1.44 2.70 8.61
N GLY A 210 -2.29 3.54 9.21
CA GLY A 210 -3.50 4.08 8.62
C GLY A 210 -3.31 5.41 7.89
N PHE A 211 -2.32 6.21 8.27
CA PHE A 211 -2.06 7.53 7.71
C PHE A 211 -1.61 7.49 6.25
N ASN A 212 -1.99 8.50 5.48
CA ASN A 212 -1.54 8.72 4.11
C ASN A 212 -0.67 9.98 4.02
N ILE A 213 -0.03 10.22 2.87
CA ILE A 213 0.78 11.42 2.61
C ILE A 213 -0.18 12.56 2.26
N ALA A 214 -0.72 13.20 3.28
CA ALA A 214 -1.54 14.40 3.17
C ALA A 214 -1.65 15.11 4.53
N ASP A 215 -1.83 16.42 4.50
CA ASP A 215 -1.77 17.31 5.66
C ASP A 215 -2.82 17.00 6.73
N GLU A 216 -4.01 16.52 6.34
CA GLU A 216 -5.06 16.12 7.28
C GLU A 216 -4.63 14.95 8.17
N TYR A 217 -3.76 14.03 7.69
CA TYR A 217 -3.28 12.88 8.47
C TYR A 217 -2.22 13.26 9.52
N ALA A 218 -1.63 14.45 9.37
CA ALA A 218 -0.74 15.05 10.35
C ALA A 218 -1.40 16.20 11.14
N ASN A 219 -2.72 16.33 11.05
CA ASN A 219 -3.48 17.39 11.70
C ASN A 219 -3.00 18.82 11.40
N LEU A 220 -2.33 19.02 10.28
CA LEU A 220 -1.93 20.36 9.80
C LEU A 220 -3.12 21.12 9.19
N VAL A 221 -4.12 20.38 8.72
CA VAL A 221 -5.38 20.91 8.19
C VAL A 221 -6.55 20.16 8.82
N GLU A 222 -7.48 20.90 9.41
CA GLU A 222 -8.72 20.33 9.94
C GLU A 222 -9.73 20.10 8.82
N ARG A 223 -9.85 18.85 8.36
CA ARG A 223 -10.79 18.50 7.28
C ARG A 223 -12.12 17.96 7.81
N PHE A 224 -12.08 17.13 8.85
CA PHE A 224 -13.24 16.47 9.47
C PHE A 224 -13.12 16.42 10.99
N GLY A 225 -12.44 17.39 11.62
CA GLY A 225 -12.02 17.36 13.01
C GLY A 225 -10.62 16.77 13.17
N VAL A 226 -10.24 16.45 14.42
CA VAL A 226 -8.96 15.82 14.71
C VAL A 226 -8.90 14.45 14.05
N TRP A 227 -7.93 14.26 13.16
CA TRP A 227 -7.72 13.00 12.46
C TRP A 227 -6.86 12.07 13.29
N LYS A 228 -7.39 10.89 13.60
CA LYS A 228 -6.67 9.89 14.38
C LYS A 228 -6.40 8.66 13.52
N ASP A 229 -5.17 8.53 13.08
CA ASP A 229 -4.62 7.31 12.50
C ASP A 229 -3.42 6.82 13.30
N THR A 230 -3.24 5.51 13.33
CA THR A 230 -2.14 4.89 14.06
C THR A 230 -1.12 4.34 13.09
N GLY A 231 0.12 4.23 13.55
CA GLY A 231 1.20 3.62 12.78
C GLY A 231 2.19 2.87 13.63
N ILE A 232 3.05 2.14 12.98
CA ILE A 232 4.19 1.47 13.59
C ILE A 232 5.45 1.77 12.77
N ARG A 233 6.56 1.95 13.48
CA ARG A 233 7.92 1.87 12.99
C ARG A 233 8.48 0.51 13.38
N LEU A 234 9.09 -0.16 12.44
CA LEU A 234 9.82 -1.41 12.63
C LEU A 234 11.29 -1.15 12.32
N GLU A 235 12.17 -1.75 13.11
CA GLU A 235 13.59 -1.81 12.80
C GLU A 235 14.07 -3.25 13.00
N GLY A 236 14.77 -3.81 12.01
CA GLY A 236 15.28 -5.18 12.03
C GLY A 236 14.62 -6.15 11.06
N ASP A 237 14.65 -7.45 11.37
CA ASP A 237 14.32 -8.55 10.46
C ASP A 237 12.91 -8.49 9.86
N ALA A 238 11.91 -7.97 10.59
CA ALA A 238 10.53 -7.88 10.13
C ALA A 238 10.33 -6.92 8.94
N VAL A 239 11.25 -5.99 8.73
CA VAL A 239 11.20 -5.03 7.61
C VAL A 239 11.31 -5.75 6.26
N TRP A 240 11.94 -6.95 6.25
CA TRP A 240 11.94 -7.82 5.08
C TRP A 240 10.52 -8.18 4.61
N GLY A 241 9.59 -8.40 5.53
CA GLY A 241 8.18 -8.64 5.20
C GLY A 241 7.56 -7.46 4.42
N LEU A 242 7.75 -6.22 4.89
CA LEU A 242 7.28 -5.01 4.20
C LEU A 242 7.96 -4.85 2.83
N THR A 243 9.26 -5.13 2.76
CA THR A 243 10.04 -5.09 1.52
C THR A 243 9.47 -6.04 0.46
N VAL A 244 9.17 -7.29 0.85
CA VAL A 244 8.59 -8.29 -0.06
C VAL A 244 7.20 -7.86 -0.53
N ILE A 245 6.34 -7.36 0.37
CA ILE A 245 5.00 -6.86 0.02
C ILE A 245 5.10 -5.72 -0.99
N PHE A 246 5.97 -4.73 -0.74
CA PHE A 246 6.20 -3.64 -1.69
C PHE A 246 6.65 -4.15 -3.06
N LEU A 247 7.65 -5.03 -3.10
CA LEU A 247 8.18 -5.57 -4.36
C LEU A 247 7.17 -6.41 -5.14
N GLN A 248 6.29 -7.13 -4.47
CA GLN A 248 5.18 -7.83 -5.11
C GLN A 248 4.28 -6.85 -5.86
N MET A 249 3.84 -5.76 -5.22
CA MET A 249 2.98 -4.74 -5.81
C MET A 249 3.70 -3.93 -6.90
N TRP A 250 4.95 -3.58 -6.67
CA TRP A 250 5.81 -2.94 -7.67
C TRP A 250 5.91 -3.75 -8.96
N ASN A 251 6.20 -5.05 -8.86
CA ASN A 251 6.30 -5.94 -9.99
C ASN A 251 4.97 -6.16 -10.73
N VAL A 252 3.84 -6.03 -10.06
CA VAL A 252 2.52 -6.00 -10.72
C VAL A 252 2.42 -4.77 -11.61
N SER A 253 2.77 -3.59 -11.10
CA SER A 253 2.66 -2.31 -11.81
C SER A 253 3.62 -2.23 -13.00
N VAL A 254 4.89 -2.58 -12.82
CA VAL A 254 5.93 -2.60 -13.88
C VAL A 254 5.53 -3.53 -15.03
N SER A 255 5.18 -4.77 -14.74
CA SER A 255 4.79 -5.74 -15.77
C SER A 255 3.52 -5.31 -16.52
N TYR A 256 2.66 -4.51 -15.90
CA TYR A 256 1.47 -3.96 -16.52
C TYR A 256 1.82 -2.85 -17.53
N THR A 257 2.81 -2.03 -17.21
CA THR A 257 3.32 -0.96 -18.09
C THR A 257 4.00 -1.55 -19.35
N HIS A 258 4.77 -2.62 -19.20
CA HIS A 258 5.43 -3.30 -20.33
C HIS A 258 4.46 -4.00 -21.28
N LEU A 259 3.42 -4.66 -20.79
CA LEU A 259 2.42 -5.31 -21.67
C LEU A 259 1.69 -4.29 -22.55
N ARG A 260 1.46 -3.07 -22.07
CA ARG A 260 0.82 -2.02 -22.87
C ARG A 260 1.72 -1.39 -23.91
N ALA A 261 3.00 -1.26 -23.64
CA ALA A 261 3.94 -0.80 -24.66
C ALA A 261 3.93 -1.73 -25.89
N HIS A 262 3.70 -3.03 -25.70
CA HIS A 262 3.53 -4.00 -26.77
C HIS A 262 2.16 -4.00 -27.44
N GLU A 263 1.07 -3.66 -26.70
CA GLU A 263 -0.30 -3.59 -27.27
C GLU A 263 -0.54 -2.31 -28.11
N THR A 264 0.19 -1.23 -27.84
CA THR A 264 0.09 0.04 -28.60
C THR A 264 0.99 0.06 -29.84
N LEU A 265 1.84 -0.94 -30.04
CA LEU A 265 2.68 -1.11 -31.24
C LEU A 265 2.10 -2.12 -32.25
N ARG A 266 0.87 -2.58 -32.05
CA ARG A 266 0.05 -3.34 -33.00
C ARG A 266 -1.17 -2.56 -33.40
#